data_39ca835718b4fb679f14f5e1cc7e3ad0
#
_entry.id   39ca835718b4fb679f14f5e1cc7e3ad0
#
_cell.length_a   1.000
_cell.length_b   1.000
_cell.length_c   1.000
_cell.angle_alpha   90.00
_cell.angle_beta   90.00
_cell.angle_gamma   90.00
#
_symmetry.space_group_name_H-M   'P 1'
#
loop_
_entity.id
_entity.type
_entity.pdbx_description
1 polymer ?
#
loop_
_entity_poly.entity_id
_entity_poly.type
_entity_poly.pdbx_seq_one_letter_code
_entity_poly.pdbx_strand_id
1 'polypeptide(L)'
;AGFTAKKQWSTGVVFADINADGWLDIYVCNAGNMFDVALRKNQLFINNHNLTFTESAEKYGLDNSGYSTQASFFDYDLDGDLDCFLVNNTPIPVNTLNYANMRDLPAEKWAVADFLKPGGDHLYKNDNGHYVEVTKEAGIHGSLISLGLGVTVGDVNADGYPDVYVSNDFFERDYLYINQKNGTF
;
A
#
# COMPACT_ATOMS: atom_id res chain seq x y z
N ALA A 1 -21.86 -9.55 10.66
CA ALA A 1 -20.98 -8.45 10.20
C ALA A 1 -20.71 -8.46 8.68
N GLY A 2 -21.11 -9.50 7.94
CA GLY A 2 -20.95 -9.57 6.48
C GLY A 2 -19.56 -10.05 6.00
N PHE A 3 -18.64 -10.35 6.90
CA PHE A 3 -17.36 -10.94 6.55
C PHE A 3 -17.53 -12.41 6.17
N THR A 4 -17.15 -12.76 4.96
CA THR A 4 -17.04 -14.16 4.54
C THR A 4 -15.57 -14.56 4.54
N ALA A 5 -15.21 -15.59 5.32
CA ALA A 5 -13.86 -16.15 5.29
C ALA A 5 -13.58 -16.71 3.89
N LYS A 6 -12.73 -16.04 3.14
CA LYS A 6 -12.15 -16.55 1.90
C LYS A 6 -10.80 -17.21 2.24
N LYS A 7 -10.25 -18.01 1.31
CA LYS A 7 -8.91 -18.63 1.48
C LYS A 7 -7.78 -17.61 1.23
N GLN A 8 -7.96 -16.38 1.69
CA GLN A 8 -6.95 -15.33 1.60
C GLN A 8 -5.98 -15.43 2.78
N TRP A 9 -4.78 -14.93 2.59
CA TRP A 9 -3.78 -14.78 3.64
C TRP A 9 -3.66 -13.29 3.97
N SER A 10 -4.39 -12.86 4.99
CA SER A 10 -4.37 -11.47 5.45
C SER A 10 -3.15 -11.22 6.31
N THR A 11 -2.49 -10.10 6.09
CA THR A 11 -1.20 -9.71 6.66
C THR A 11 -1.28 -8.45 7.50
N GLY A 12 -2.12 -7.48 7.08
CA GLY A 12 -2.32 -6.24 7.78
C GLY A 12 -3.77 -5.79 7.76
N VAL A 13 -4.13 -4.96 8.72
CA VAL A 13 -5.46 -4.35 8.80
C VAL A 13 -5.33 -2.93 9.32
N VAL A 14 -6.13 -2.02 8.75
CA VAL A 14 -6.23 -0.64 9.22
C VAL A 14 -7.69 -0.20 9.25
N PHE A 15 -8.02 0.65 10.23
CA PHE A 15 -9.30 1.33 10.34
C PHE A 15 -9.12 2.78 9.95
N ALA A 16 -9.94 3.25 9.00
CA ALA A 16 -9.99 4.65 8.59
C ALA A 16 -11.40 4.99 8.12
N ASP A 17 -11.79 6.25 8.22
CA ASP A 17 -13.02 6.77 7.62
C ASP A 17 -12.70 7.16 6.17
N ILE A 18 -12.82 6.17 5.26
CA ILE A 18 -12.31 6.29 3.88
C ILE A 18 -13.24 7.13 2.99
N ASN A 19 -14.52 7.14 3.32
CA ASN A 19 -15.54 7.87 2.58
C ASN A 19 -16.00 9.17 3.27
N ALA A 20 -15.35 9.54 4.40
CA ALA A 20 -15.63 10.74 5.20
C ALA A 20 -17.09 10.81 5.69
N ASP A 21 -17.69 9.66 6.06
CA ASP A 21 -19.06 9.59 6.57
C ASP A 21 -19.16 9.60 8.12
N GLY A 22 -18.01 9.64 8.80
CA GLY A 22 -17.88 9.65 10.26
C GLY A 22 -17.84 8.25 10.89
N TRP A 23 -17.80 7.19 10.10
CA TRP A 23 -17.69 5.82 10.57
C TRP A 23 -16.44 5.14 10.05
N LEU A 24 -15.78 4.37 10.90
CA LEU A 24 -14.57 3.66 10.50
C LEU A 24 -14.90 2.50 9.57
N ASP A 25 -14.22 2.47 8.44
CA ASP A 25 -14.12 1.37 7.49
C ASP A 25 -12.93 0.48 7.83
N ILE A 26 -12.84 -0.66 7.17
CA ILE A 26 -11.78 -1.65 7.41
C ILE A 26 -11.07 -1.96 6.09
N TYR A 27 -9.79 -1.65 6.00
CA TYR A 27 -8.96 -2.08 4.90
C TYR A 27 -8.08 -3.26 5.33
N VAL A 28 -8.07 -4.32 4.51
CA VAL A 28 -7.35 -5.56 4.78
C VAL A 28 -6.34 -5.82 3.67
N CYS A 29 -5.06 -5.84 4.06
CA CYS A 29 -3.97 -6.23 3.20
C CYS A 29 -3.89 -7.75 3.08
N ASN A 30 -3.69 -8.26 1.88
CA ASN A 30 -3.58 -9.69 1.60
C ASN A 30 -2.28 -9.99 0.83
N ALA A 31 -1.68 -11.15 1.14
CA ALA A 31 -0.50 -11.67 0.49
C ALA A 31 -0.57 -13.22 0.42
N GLY A 32 0.47 -13.85 -0.04
CA GLY A 32 0.70 -15.29 0.20
C GLY A 32 0.36 -16.24 -0.94
N ASN A 33 -0.59 -15.99 -1.81
CA ASN A 33 -0.81 -16.89 -2.94
C ASN A 33 -0.12 -16.39 -4.21
N MET A 34 0.97 -17.03 -4.59
CA MET A 34 1.76 -16.64 -5.76
C MET A 34 1.03 -16.91 -7.09
N PHE A 35 0.16 -17.93 -7.14
CA PHE A 35 -0.43 -18.40 -8.39
C PHE A 35 -1.89 -17.97 -8.59
N ASP A 36 -2.55 -17.51 -7.52
CA ASP A 36 -3.95 -17.06 -7.58
C ASP A 36 -4.05 -15.59 -7.17
N VAL A 37 -4.07 -14.73 -8.18
CA VAL A 37 -4.13 -13.28 -8.01
C VAL A 37 -5.39 -12.85 -7.25
N ALA A 38 -6.51 -13.53 -7.46
CA ALA A 38 -7.77 -13.20 -6.79
C ALA A 38 -7.71 -13.40 -5.27
N LEU A 39 -6.83 -14.30 -4.80
CA LEU A 39 -6.61 -14.53 -3.37
C LEU A 39 -5.63 -13.54 -2.73
N ARG A 40 -4.97 -12.70 -3.52
CA ARG A 40 -4.09 -11.62 -3.03
C ARG A 40 -4.76 -10.25 -3.03
N LYS A 41 -5.89 -10.09 -3.73
CA LYS A 41 -6.57 -8.79 -3.77
C LYS A 41 -6.84 -8.30 -2.35
N ASN A 42 -6.43 -7.08 -2.08
CA ASN A 42 -6.78 -6.37 -0.85
C ASN A 42 -8.29 -6.15 -0.79
N GLN A 43 -8.81 -5.95 0.39
CA GLN A 43 -10.24 -5.80 0.61
C GLN A 43 -10.53 -4.51 1.38
N LEU A 44 -11.57 -3.81 0.98
CA LEU A 44 -12.10 -2.65 1.66
C LEU A 44 -13.54 -2.92 2.08
N PHE A 45 -13.80 -2.88 3.36
CA PHE A 45 -15.12 -3.09 3.94
C PHE A 45 -15.69 -1.77 4.44
N ILE A 46 -16.59 -1.20 3.66
CA ILE A 46 -17.31 0.03 4.00
C ILE A 46 -18.38 -0.26 5.06
N ASN A 47 -18.41 0.55 6.11
CA ASN A 47 -19.34 0.44 7.23
C ASN A 47 -20.75 0.88 6.81
N ASN A 48 -21.74 0.03 7.00
CA ASN A 48 -23.15 0.34 6.67
C ASN A 48 -23.92 0.97 7.83
N HIS A 49 -23.25 1.43 8.90
CA HIS A 49 -23.83 2.09 10.10
C HIS A 49 -24.78 1.20 10.93
N ASN A 50 -24.78 -0.10 10.69
CA ASN A 50 -25.69 -1.07 11.33
C ASN A 50 -24.99 -2.34 11.78
N LEU A 51 -23.65 -2.27 12.03
CA LEU A 51 -22.77 -3.39 12.36
C LEU A 51 -22.61 -4.41 11.22
N THR A 52 -22.90 -4.00 9.99
CA THR A 52 -22.56 -4.76 8.79
C THR A 52 -21.62 -3.95 7.90
N PHE A 53 -20.94 -4.66 6.99
CA PHE A 53 -19.97 -4.05 6.08
C PHE A 53 -20.18 -4.55 4.65
N THR A 54 -19.85 -3.71 3.68
CA THR A 54 -19.90 -4.04 2.24
C THR A 54 -18.49 -4.02 1.66
N GLU A 55 -18.04 -5.14 1.08
CA GLU A 55 -16.76 -5.19 0.37
C GLU A 55 -16.81 -4.32 -0.89
N SER A 56 -15.86 -3.39 -1.03
CA SER A 56 -15.90 -2.31 -2.01
C SER A 56 -14.53 -1.96 -2.60
N ALA A 57 -13.48 -2.76 -2.38
CA ALA A 57 -12.11 -2.41 -2.79
C ALA A 57 -12.00 -2.08 -4.29
N GLU A 58 -12.60 -2.90 -5.16
CA GLU A 58 -12.59 -2.67 -6.60
C GLU A 58 -13.31 -1.36 -6.99
N LYS A 59 -14.43 -1.07 -6.34
CA LYS A 59 -15.18 0.19 -6.57
C LYS A 59 -14.36 1.42 -6.24
N TYR A 60 -13.55 1.34 -5.19
CA TYR A 60 -12.72 2.45 -4.73
C TYR A 60 -11.33 2.49 -5.39
N GLY A 61 -10.93 1.49 -6.19
CA GLY A 61 -9.59 1.40 -6.79
C GLY A 61 -8.50 0.92 -5.82
N LEU A 62 -8.88 0.26 -4.73
CA LEU A 62 -7.98 -0.20 -3.66
C LEU A 62 -7.80 -1.73 -3.63
N ASP A 63 -8.19 -2.45 -4.69
CA ASP A 63 -8.09 -3.91 -4.79
C ASP A 63 -6.70 -4.39 -5.27
N ASN A 64 -5.64 -3.69 -4.86
CA ASN A 64 -4.26 -4.08 -5.19
C ASN A 64 -4.04 -5.57 -4.94
N SER A 65 -3.38 -6.24 -5.87
CA SER A 65 -3.11 -7.68 -5.83
C SER A 65 -1.61 -8.00 -5.70
N GLY A 66 -0.84 -7.07 -5.18
CA GLY A 66 0.55 -7.28 -4.80
C GLY A 66 0.69 -8.23 -3.61
N TYR A 67 1.80 -8.14 -2.93
CA TYR A 67 2.07 -8.91 -1.70
C TYR A 67 2.00 -7.96 -0.51
N SER A 68 0.82 -7.39 -0.31
CA SER A 68 0.60 -6.31 0.64
C SER A 68 0.81 -6.75 2.08
N THR A 69 1.51 -5.94 2.87
CA THR A 69 1.78 -6.21 4.29
C THR A 69 1.07 -5.23 5.20
N GLN A 70 1.06 -3.96 4.84
CA GLN A 70 0.42 -2.93 5.63
C GLN A 70 0.00 -1.75 4.76
N ALA A 71 -0.98 -0.97 5.22
CA ALA A 71 -1.35 0.30 4.63
C ALA A 71 -1.45 1.39 5.70
N SER A 72 -1.34 2.66 5.28
CA SER A 72 -1.64 3.83 6.10
C SER A 72 -2.51 4.79 5.30
N PHE A 73 -3.57 5.32 5.94
CA PHE A 73 -4.43 6.33 5.34
C PHE A 73 -4.15 7.68 5.99
N PHE A 74 -3.89 8.71 5.19
CA PHE A 74 -3.55 10.05 5.62
C PHE A 74 -3.70 11.04 4.46
N ASP A 75 -3.92 12.29 4.75
CA ASP A 75 -4.04 13.37 3.77
C ASP A 75 -2.64 13.90 3.45
N TYR A 76 -2.03 13.40 2.33
CA TYR A 76 -0.62 13.72 2.03
C TYR A 76 -0.44 15.08 1.35
N ASP A 77 -1.46 15.57 0.65
CA ASP A 77 -1.40 16.84 -0.07
C ASP A 77 -2.29 17.93 0.54
N LEU A 78 -2.90 17.64 1.69
CA LEU A 78 -3.72 18.53 2.52
C LEU A 78 -4.96 19.07 1.76
N ASP A 79 -5.54 18.24 0.92
CA ASP A 79 -6.78 18.58 0.21
C ASP A 79 -8.05 18.22 0.98
N GLY A 80 -7.93 17.54 2.11
CA GLY A 80 -8.99 17.28 3.08
C GLY A 80 -9.58 15.89 3.02
N ASP A 81 -9.09 15.02 2.13
CA ASP A 81 -9.48 13.62 2.10
C ASP A 81 -8.30 12.67 2.44
N LEU A 82 -8.59 11.39 2.66
CA LEU A 82 -7.56 10.43 3.03
C LEU A 82 -7.03 9.70 1.80
N ASP A 83 -5.73 9.78 1.60
CA ASP A 83 -4.96 9.01 0.63
C ASP A 83 -4.47 7.69 1.24
N CYS A 84 -3.90 6.81 0.42
CA CYS A 84 -3.43 5.50 0.89
C CYS A 84 -1.98 5.23 0.49
N PHE A 85 -1.12 5.04 1.47
CA PHE A 85 0.20 4.45 1.26
C PHE A 85 0.15 2.95 1.54
N LEU A 86 0.51 2.13 0.57
CA LEU A 86 0.46 0.68 0.63
C LEU A 86 1.86 0.09 0.55
N VAL A 87 2.21 -0.71 1.55
CA VAL A 87 3.49 -1.43 1.61
C VAL A 87 3.32 -2.84 1.05
N ASN A 88 4.12 -3.18 0.07
CA ASN A 88 4.17 -4.51 -0.51
C ASN A 88 5.53 -5.18 -0.30
N ASN A 89 5.49 -6.48 -0.05
CA ASN A 89 6.67 -7.34 -0.09
C ASN A 89 7.02 -7.79 -1.49
N THR A 90 8.25 -8.27 -1.65
CA THR A 90 8.69 -8.93 -2.87
C THR A 90 8.29 -10.41 -2.88
N PRO A 91 7.79 -10.94 -4.01
CA PRO A 91 7.63 -12.37 -4.20
C PRO A 91 8.95 -13.08 -4.56
N ILE A 92 10.03 -12.34 -4.76
CA ILE A 92 11.31 -12.87 -5.23
C ILE A 92 12.08 -13.42 -4.03
N PRO A 93 12.54 -14.68 -4.06
CA PRO A 93 13.39 -15.22 -2.99
C PRO A 93 14.70 -14.42 -2.87
N VAL A 94 14.95 -13.88 -1.69
CA VAL A 94 16.06 -12.95 -1.42
C VAL A 94 17.41 -13.65 -1.19
N ASN A 95 17.57 -14.86 -1.61
CA ASN A 95 18.82 -15.64 -1.45
C ASN A 95 19.89 -15.31 -2.51
N THR A 96 19.71 -14.26 -3.30
CA THR A 96 20.62 -13.88 -4.37
C THR A 96 21.16 -12.47 -4.16
N LEU A 97 22.42 -12.38 -3.71
CA LEU A 97 23.18 -11.12 -3.60
C LEU A 97 23.15 -10.26 -4.88
N ASN A 98 22.82 -10.86 -6.04
CA ASN A 98 22.70 -10.14 -7.29
C ASN A 98 21.56 -9.11 -7.30
N TYR A 99 20.51 -9.30 -6.53
CA TYR A 99 19.40 -8.34 -6.47
C TYR A 99 19.75 -7.07 -5.70
N ALA A 100 20.64 -7.14 -4.72
CA ALA A 100 21.08 -5.96 -3.97
C ALA A 100 21.69 -4.86 -4.86
N ASN A 101 22.29 -5.25 -5.98
CA ASN A 101 22.85 -4.31 -6.95
C ASN A 101 21.80 -3.70 -7.88
N MET A 102 20.57 -4.18 -7.83
CA MET A 102 19.46 -3.72 -8.68
C MET A 102 18.37 -2.99 -7.88
N ARG A 103 18.67 -2.61 -6.63
CA ARG A 103 17.69 -1.99 -5.72
C ARG A 103 17.06 -0.71 -6.27
N ASP A 104 17.80 0.04 -7.07
CA ASP A 104 17.30 1.27 -7.67
C ASP A 104 16.57 1.03 -9.00
N LEU A 105 16.38 -0.22 -9.40
CA LEU A 105 15.67 -0.57 -10.61
C LEU A 105 14.14 -0.64 -10.32
N PRO A 106 13.33 0.18 -11.00
CA PRO A 106 11.88 0.12 -10.88
C PRO A 106 11.34 -1.28 -11.20
N ALA A 107 10.27 -1.70 -10.52
CA ALA A 107 9.72 -3.06 -10.62
C ALA A 107 9.41 -3.50 -12.05
N GLU A 108 8.88 -2.61 -12.88
CA GLU A 108 8.54 -2.89 -14.27
C GLU A 108 9.75 -3.18 -15.18
N LYS A 109 10.96 -2.72 -14.78
CA LYS A 109 12.19 -2.92 -15.54
C LYS A 109 12.96 -4.18 -15.20
N TRP A 110 12.51 -4.92 -14.18
CA TRP A 110 13.15 -6.18 -13.80
C TRP A 110 12.88 -7.26 -14.85
N ALA A 111 13.94 -8.01 -15.22
CA ALA A 111 13.86 -9.13 -16.17
C ALA A 111 13.31 -10.40 -15.49
N VAL A 112 12.13 -10.31 -14.90
CA VAL A 112 11.42 -11.41 -14.24
C VAL A 112 10.03 -11.59 -14.84
N ALA A 113 9.39 -12.72 -14.56
CA ALA A 113 8.02 -12.97 -15.02
C ALA A 113 7.04 -11.94 -14.43
N ASP A 114 6.02 -11.55 -15.20
CA ASP A 114 5.12 -10.46 -14.82
C ASP A 114 4.38 -10.70 -13.50
N PHE A 115 4.07 -11.95 -13.15
CA PHE A 115 3.44 -12.27 -11.86
C PHE A 115 4.33 -12.02 -10.63
N LEU A 116 5.63 -11.80 -10.84
CA LEU A 116 6.61 -11.43 -9.81
C LEU A 116 6.79 -9.91 -9.69
N LYS A 117 6.28 -9.12 -10.63
CA LYS A 117 6.43 -7.67 -10.65
C LYS A 117 5.55 -6.89 -9.67
N PRO A 118 4.38 -7.40 -9.21
CA PRO A 118 3.56 -6.67 -8.25
C PRO A 118 4.20 -6.65 -6.84
N GLY A 119 5.28 -5.93 -6.71
CA GLY A 119 6.02 -5.67 -5.47
C GLY A 119 6.41 -4.20 -5.42
N GLY A 120 6.91 -3.77 -4.26
CA GLY A 120 7.24 -2.37 -4.01
C GLY A 120 6.05 -1.59 -3.44
N ASP A 121 6.38 -0.45 -2.86
CA ASP A 121 5.39 0.40 -2.20
C ASP A 121 4.58 1.19 -3.22
N HIS A 122 3.34 1.53 -2.87
CA HIS A 122 2.44 2.31 -3.70
C HIS A 122 1.83 3.47 -2.93
N LEU A 123 1.67 4.60 -3.60
CA LEU A 123 0.86 5.72 -3.14
C LEU A 123 -0.36 5.85 -4.05
N TYR A 124 -1.53 5.88 -3.43
CA TYR A 124 -2.81 6.12 -4.08
C TYR A 124 -3.38 7.44 -3.60
N LYS A 125 -3.61 8.38 -4.52
CA LYS A 125 -4.33 9.60 -4.24
C LYS A 125 -5.84 9.34 -4.31
N ASN A 126 -6.58 9.85 -3.34
CA ASN A 126 -8.04 9.90 -3.41
C ASN A 126 -8.46 11.02 -4.38
N ASP A 127 -9.16 10.68 -5.42
CA ASP A 127 -9.76 11.64 -6.35
C ASP A 127 -11.29 11.52 -6.24
N ASN A 128 -11.86 12.33 -5.36
CA ASN A 128 -13.31 12.37 -5.12
C ASN A 128 -13.93 11.00 -4.78
N GLY A 129 -13.28 10.22 -3.92
CA GLY A 129 -13.76 8.90 -3.48
C GLY A 129 -13.36 7.74 -4.38
N HIS A 130 -12.47 7.97 -5.35
CA HIS A 130 -11.83 6.92 -6.13
C HIS A 130 -10.30 7.06 -6.07
N TYR A 131 -9.62 6.00 -5.68
CA TYR A 131 -8.18 6.00 -5.48
C TYR A 131 -7.44 5.74 -6.79
N VAL A 132 -6.53 6.65 -7.13
CA VAL A 132 -5.69 6.59 -8.33
C VAL A 132 -4.24 6.42 -7.92
N GLU A 133 -3.55 5.45 -8.50
CA GLU A 133 -2.14 5.24 -8.21
C GLU A 133 -1.29 6.39 -8.76
N VAL A 134 -0.48 7.00 -7.88
CA VAL A 134 0.42 8.13 -8.17
C VAL A 134 1.86 7.85 -7.73
N THR A 135 2.20 6.60 -7.50
CA THR A 135 3.51 6.13 -6.97
C THR A 135 4.69 6.78 -7.67
N LYS A 136 4.68 6.72 -9.00
CA LYS A 136 5.78 7.24 -9.82
C LYS A 136 5.83 8.77 -9.83
N GLU A 137 4.68 9.40 -9.97
CA GLU A 137 4.52 10.85 -10.00
C GLU A 137 4.93 11.47 -8.65
N ALA A 138 4.61 10.79 -7.57
CA ALA A 138 4.95 11.19 -6.22
C ALA A 138 6.43 10.91 -5.84
N GLY A 139 7.18 10.18 -6.67
CA GLY A 139 8.58 9.86 -6.41
C GLY A 139 8.79 8.72 -5.40
N ILE A 140 7.75 7.92 -5.13
CA ILE A 140 7.85 6.76 -4.25
C ILE A 140 8.67 5.65 -4.92
N HIS A 141 9.58 5.07 -4.17
CA HIS A 141 10.50 4.04 -4.65
C HIS A 141 9.83 2.67 -4.67
N GLY A 142 9.54 2.16 -5.86
CA GLY A 142 8.92 0.86 -6.08
C GLY A 142 9.92 -0.19 -6.58
N SER A 143 10.76 -0.74 -5.71
CA SER A 143 11.70 -1.82 -6.06
C SER A 143 11.15 -3.19 -5.71
N LEU A 144 11.48 -4.20 -6.55
CA LEU A 144 11.12 -5.60 -6.28
C LEU A 144 11.93 -6.25 -5.15
N ILE A 145 12.90 -5.57 -4.57
CA ILE A 145 13.65 -6.10 -3.42
C ILE A 145 13.13 -5.55 -2.08
N SER A 146 12.11 -4.72 -2.09
CA SER A 146 11.46 -4.22 -0.88
C SER A 146 10.87 -5.38 -0.07
N LEU A 147 11.16 -5.39 1.23
CA LEU A 147 10.60 -6.30 2.22
C LEU A 147 9.95 -5.48 3.33
N GLY A 148 8.95 -4.69 2.93
CA GLY A 148 8.28 -3.76 3.81
C GLY A 148 7.55 -4.46 4.95
N LEU A 149 7.95 -4.14 6.18
CA LEU A 149 7.36 -4.69 7.40
C LEU A 149 6.31 -3.78 8.01
N GLY A 150 6.47 -2.48 7.82
CA GLY A 150 5.56 -1.52 8.41
C GLY A 150 5.72 -0.12 7.83
N VAL A 151 4.66 0.67 7.97
CA VAL A 151 4.63 2.08 7.59
C VAL A 151 4.11 2.92 8.75
N THR A 152 4.71 4.08 8.92
CA THR A 152 4.20 5.11 9.85
C THR A 152 4.25 6.48 9.19
N VAL A 153 3.35 7.35 9.59
CA VAL A 153 3.18 8.69 9.04
C VAL A 153 3.32 9.71 10.16
N GLY A 154 4.00 10.81 9.88
CA GLY A 154 4.15 11.92 10.80
C GLY A 154 4.97 13.04 10.19
N ASP A 155 4.77 14.25 10.65
CA ASP A 155 5.55 15.43 10.25
C ASP A 155 6.87 15.43 11.04
N VAL A 156 7.95 14.90 10.44
CA VAL A 156 9.24 14.71 11.12
C VAL A 156 10.11 15.98 11.11
N ASN A 157 9.83 16.90 10.19
CA ASN A 157 10.59 18.15 10.04
C ASN A 157 9.82 19.38 10.55
N ALA A 158 8.62 19.19 11.09
CA ALA A 158 7.73 20.23 11.63
C ALA A 158 7.34 21.30 10.59
N ASP A 159 7.09 20.87 9.37
CA ASP A 159 6.73 21.78 8.27
C ASP A 159 5.23 21.81 7.95
N GLY A 160 4.43 21.01 8.66
CA GLY A 160 2.98 20.93 8.56
C GLY A 160 2.48 19.89 7.54
N TYR A 161 3.36 19.20 6.83
CA TYR A 161 3.01 18.14 5.88
C TYR A 161 3.42 16.77 6.42
N PRO A 162 2.62 15.74 6.21
CA PRO A 162 2.97 14.42 6.68
C PRO A 162 4.06 13.78 5.82
N ASP A 163 5.08 13.23 6.48
CA ASP A 163 6.15 12.42 5.91
C ASP A 163 5.83 10.94 6.13
N VAL A 164 6.49 10.06 5.39
CA VAL A 164 6.28 8.63 5.47
C VAL A 164 7.59 7.91 5.78
N TYR A 165 7.56 7.04 6.79
CA TYR A 165 8.67 6.11 7.07
C TYR A 165 8.23 4.67 6.83
N VAL A 166 9.01 3.94 6.04
CA VAL A 166 8.82 2.52 5.75
C VAL A 166 9.99 1.74 6.33
N SER A 167 9.70 0.80 7.23
CA SER A 167 10.70 -0.14 7.72
C SER A 167 10.76 -1.35 6.79
N ASN A 168 11.96 -1.70 6.38
CA ASN A 168 12.24 -2.86 5.54
C ASN A 168 13.07 -3.91 6.31
N ASP A 169 13.13 -5.12 5.78
CA ASP A 169 13.93 -6.21 6.33
C ASP A 169 15.00 -6.68 5.33
N PHE A 170 15.96 -7.49 5.80
CA PHE A 170 17.04 -8.13 5.07
C PHE A 170 18.00 -7.18 4.34
N PHE A 171 17.86 -7.07 3.03
CA PHE A 171 18.83 -6.37 2.17
C PHE A 171 18.41 -4.96 1.84
N GLU A 172 17.14 -4.65 2.04
CA GLU A 172 16.65 -3.32 1.74
C GLU A 172 16.76 -2.44 2.98
N ARG A 173 17.19 -1.20 2.75
CA ARG A 173 17.21 -0.16 3.76
C ARG A 173 15.80 0.35 4.02
N ASP A 174 15.60 0.94 5.18
CA ASP A 174 14.40 1.69 5.47
C ASP A 174 14.32 2.93 4.56
N TYR A 175 13.10 3.36 4.27
CA TYR A 175 12.85 4.58 3.50
C TYR A 175 12.24 5.65 4.39
N LEU A 176 12.77 6.88 4.28
CA LEU A 176 12.15 8.07 4.81
C LEU A 176 11.82 8.99 3.63
N TYR A 177 10.54 9.16 3.39
CA TYR A 177 9.98 10.03 2.37
C TYR A 177 9.60 11.35 3.01
N ILE A 178 10.28 12.43 2.63
CA ILE A 178 9.98 13.80 3.10
C ILE A 178 9.09 14.48 2.09
N ASN A 179 7.91 14.89 2.52
CA ASN A 179 6.93 15.57 1.69
C ASN A 179 7.47 16.91 1.17
N GLN A 180 7.42 17.12 -0.14
CA GLN A 180 7.93 18.33 -0.81
C GLN A 180 6.84 19.42 -0.96
N LYS A 181 5.64 19.23 -0.40
CA LYS A 181 4.49 20.18 -0.41
C LYS A 181 3.93 20.48 -1.82
N ASN A 182 4.23 19.62 -2.76
CA ASN A 182 3.83 19.76 -4.16
C ASN A 182 3.27 18.47 -4.75
N GLY A 183 2.87 17.53 -3.87
CA GLY A 183 2.39 16.20 -4.23
C GLY A 183 3.50 15.18 -4.50
N THR A 184 4.77 15.50 -4.16
CA THR A 184 5.92 14.57 -4.28
C THR A 184 6.67 14.44 -2.96
N PHE A 185 7.51 13.40 -2.87
CA PHE A 185 8.35 13.09 -1.73
C PHE A 185 9.84 13.07 -2.08
#